data_6903ed86b7f3ef785c33dbc21ee653f2
#
_entry.id   6903ed86b7f3ef785c33dbc21ee653f2
#
_cell.length_a   1.000
_cell.length_b   1.000
_cell.length_c   1.000
_cell.angle_alpha   90.00
_cell.angle_beta   90.00
_cell.angle_gamma   90.00
#
_symmetry.space_group_name_H-M   'P 1'
#
loop_
_entity.id
_entity.type
_entity.pdbx_description
1 polymer ?
#
loop_
_entity_poly.entity_id
_entity_poly.type
_entity_poly.pdbx_seq_one_letter_code
_entity_poly.pdbx_strand_id
1 'polypeptide(L)'
;MDHVSHAAQRKFNSLNLLLLPWPTEIKPTDFRVVLEPPHNIAELAKNAVYQEFAPKREDASTFAARVDRALALACEQSGEIHGVVFPECALNVEQYLAVEKVAWRHGVLLIAGVQESGPKWGRNVVIVQPLGLIEKSDKRPNKKGLDSRLETTRLGQYKHHRWCLDRPQILQYELGGRLPASRHCWEFIDIEQRELNFLSLGDWLSWCALVCEDLARQDPTAEIIRSVGPSLVVALPFRARVHRRRAS
;
A
#
# COMPACT_ATOMS: atom_id res chain seq x y z
N MET A 1 10.34 -3.76 22.53
CA MET A 1 8.86 -3.76 22.59
C MET A 1 8.45 -2.46 23.24
N ASP A 2 8.30 -1.44 22.44
CA ASP A 2 7.89 -0.13 22.95
C ASP A 2 6.38 -0.13 23.11
N HIS A 3 5.96 -0.04 24.37
CA HIS A 3 4.57 0.11 24.74
C HIS A 3 4.02 1.40 24.16
N VAL A 4 3.17 1.29 23.14
CA VAL A 4 2.34 2.41 22.71
C VAL A 4 1.46 2.79 23.91
N SER A 5 1.70 3.96 24.46
CA SER A 5 1.00 4.54 25.59
C SER A 5 -0.51 4.48 25.34
N HIS A 6 -1.27 3.99 26.30
CA HIS A 6 -2.73 3.99 26.35
C HIS A 6 -3.31 5.40 26.36
N ALA A 7 -3.21 6.12 25.25
CA ALA A 7 -4.04 7.31 24.99
C ALA A 7 -5.48 6.82 24.85
N ALA A 8 -6.43 7.57 25.39
CA ALA A 8 -7.85 7.23 25.45
C ALA A 8 -8.38 6.73 24.07
N GLN A 9 -8.37 5.41 23.88
CA GLN A 9 -8.83 4.77 22.65
C GLN A 9 -10.34 5.00 22.54
N ARG A 10 -10.80 5.38 21.35
CA ARG A 10 -12.22 5.33 21.04
C ARG A 10 -12.69 3.88 21.25
N LYS A 11 -13.70 3.69 22.10
CA LYS A 11 -14.33 2.36 22.25
C LYS A 11 -15.25 2.17 21.06
N PHE A 12 -14.89 1.27 20.15
CA PHE A 12 -15.76 0.83 19.06
C PHE A 12 -15.75 -0.70 19.01
N ASN A 13 -16.90 -1.28 18.65
CA ASN A 13 -17.10 -2.72 18.59
C ASN A 13 -17.08 -3.26 17.15
N SER A 14 -16.87 -2.38 16.19
CA SER A 14 -16.81 -2.70 14.76
C SER A 14 -15.75 -1.84 14.10
N LEU A 15 -15.12 -2.34 13.05
CA LEU A 15 -14.16 -1.62 12.23
C LEU A 15 -14.76 -1.38 10.84
N ASN A 16 -15.19 -0.15 10.58
CA ASN A 16 -15.73 0.24 9.27
C ASN A 16 -14.60 0.83 8.42
N LEU A 17 -14.25 0.15 7.34
CA LEU A 17 -13.17 0.54 6.43
C LEU A 17 -13.73 0.99 5.07
N LEU A 18 -13.30 2.16 4.62
CA LEU A 18 -13.50 2.60 3.24
C LEU A 18 -12.38 2.05 2.36
N LEU A 19 -12.73 1.17 1.43
CA LEU A 19 -11.78 0.63 0.46
C LEU A 19 -11.80 1.49 -0.81
N LEU A 20 -10.67 2.13 -1.13
CA LEU A 20 -10.52 2.96 -2.32
C LEU A 20 -9.67 2.24 -3.37
N PRO A 21 -10.29 1.64 -4.41
CA PRO A 21 -9.59 0.91 -5.46
C PRO A 21 -8.91 1.90 -6.42
N TRP A 22 -7.73 2.35 -6.08
CA TRP A 22 -6.95 3.31 -6.87
C TRP A 22 -5.59 2.72 -7.27
N PRO A 23 -5.11 2.95 -8.51
CA PRO A 23 -5.84 3.54 -9.63
C PRO A 23 -7.03 2.68 -10.07
N THR A 24 -8.09 3.30 -10.56
CA THR A 24 -9.31 2.57 -11.00
C THR A 24 -9.08 1.77 -12.27
N GLU A 25 -8.07 2.13 -13.04
CA GLU A 25 -7.64 1.46 -14.27
C GLU A 25 -6.12 1.37 -14.28
N ILE A 26 -5.60 0.22 -14.67
CA ILE A 26 -4.17 -0.02 -14.94
C ILE A 26 -4.03 -0.33 -16.42
N LYS A 27 -3.15 0.40 -17.08
CA LYS A 27 -2.91 0.29 -18.53
C LYS A 27 -1.58 -0.42 -18.81
N PRO A 28 -1.44 -1.11 -19.94
CA PRO A 28 -0.15 -1.66 -20.34
C PRO A 28 0.96 -0.60 -20.41
N THR A 29 0.60 0.65 -20.73
CA THR A 29 1.53 1.79 -20.76
C THR A 29 2.10 2.20 -19.40
N ASP A 30 1.49 1.73 -18.30
CA ASP A 30 1.97 1.98 -16.94
C ASP A 30 3.13 1.05 -16.56
N PHE A 31 3.46 0.09 -17.42
CA PHE A 31 4.59 -0.83 -17.21
C PHE A 31 5.74 -0.48 -18.15
N ARG A 32 6.96 -0.58 -17.65
CA ARG A 32 8.17 -0.42 -18.45
C ARG A 32 9.27 -1.38 -18.02
N VAL A 33 10.14 -1.74 -18.95
CA VAL A 33 11.37 -2.49 -18.67
C VAL A 33 12.37 -1.53 -18.03
N VAL A 34 13.08 -1.99 -17.01
CA VAL A 34 14.22 -1.30 -16.42
C VAL A 34 15.46 -1.71 -17.21
N LEU A 35 16.03 -0.76 -17.97
CA LEU A 35 17.12 -1.04 -18.92
C LEU A 35 18.48 -1.22 -18.23
N GLU A 36 18.71 -0.52 -17.13
CA GLU A 36 19.99 -0.50 -16.43
C GLU A 36 19.80 -0.80 -14.92
N PRO A 37 19.56 -2.08 -14.56
CA PRO A 37 19.51 -2.43 -13.14
C PRO A 37 20.91 -2.28 -12.53
N PRO A 38 21.02 -1.91 -11.23
CA PRO A 38 22.31 -1.80 -10.55
C PRO A 38 23.17 -3.07 -10.65
N HIS A 39 24.47 -2.92 -10.81
CA HIS A 39 25.41 -4.02 -11.12
C HIS A 39 25.43 -5.16 -10.10
N ASN A 40 25.18 -4.88 -8.82
CA ASN A 40 25.16 -5.90 -7.75
C ASN A 40 24.01 -6.93 -7.90
N ILE A 41 23.06 -6.68 -8.77
CA ILE A 41 21.92 -7.57 -9.04
C ILE A 41 22.15 -8.43 -10.27
N ALA A 42 22.93 -7.91 -11.20
CA ALA A 42 23.25 -8.62 -12.44
C ALA A 42 23.95 -9.97 -12.20
N GLU A 43 24.60 -10.16 -11.04
CA GLU A 43 25.21 -11.42 -10.66
C GLU A 43 24.21 -12.50 -10.26
N LEU A 44 23.06 -12.12 -9.68
CA LEU A 44 22.05 -13.07 -9.22
C LEU A 44 21.16 -13.60 -10.34
N ALA A 45 21.04 -12.89 -11.47
CA ALA A 45 20.23 -13.32 -12.59
C ALA A 45 20.70 -12.69 -13.92
N LYS A 46 21.80 -13.16 -14.46
CA LYS A 46 22.39 -12.72 -15.76
C LYS A 46 21.40 -12.63 -16.93
N ASN A 47 20.21 -13.21 -16.79
CA ASN A 47 19.15 -13.23 -17.81
C ASN A 47 17.80 -12.68 -17.30
N ALA A 48 17.74 -12.11 -16.11
CA ALA A 48 16.50 -11.55 -15.58
C ALA A 48 16.18 -10.20 -16.24
N VAL A 49 14.92 -10.02 -16.59
CA VAL A 49 14.39 -8.73 -17.02
C VAL A 49 13.65 -8.14 -15.81
N TYR A 50 13.90 -6.87 -15.54
CA TYR A 50 13.19 -6.15 -14.50
C TYR A 50 12.15 -5.22 -15.11
N GLN A 51 11.01 -5.14 -14.45
CA GLN A 51 9.91 -4.26 -14.82
C GLN A 51 9.52 -3.38 -13.62
N GLU A 52 9.05 -2.20 -13.92
CA GLU A 52 8.45 -1.33 -12.91
C GLU A 52 7.06 -0.86 -13.35
N PHE A 53 6.22 -0.62 -12.36
CA PHE A 53 4.93 0.02 -12.53
C PHE A 53 5.12 1.53 -12.33
N ALA A 54 4.88 2.32 -13.38
CA ALA A 54 5.10 3.76 -13.42
C ALA A 54 3.90 4.48 -14.04
N PRO A 55 2.73 4.48 -13.38
CA PRO A 55 1.53 5.12 -13.89
C PRO A 55 1.67 6.64 -13.87
N LYS A 56 0.95 7.29 -14.80
CA LYS A 56 0.78 8.73 -14.71
C LYS A 56 -0.02 9.10 -13.47
N ARG A 57 0.59 9.83 -12.56
CA ARG A 57 0.00 10.24 -11.28
C ARG A 57 -0.73 11.58 -11.42
N GLU A 58 -1.86 11.69 -10.74
CA GLU A 58 -2.55 12.96 -10.52
C GLU A 58 -1.78 13.79 -9.48
N ASP A 59 -1.93 15.10 -9.56
CA ASP A 59 -1.39 16.03 -8.55
C ASP A 59 -1.86 15.66 -7.14
N ALA A 60 -0.94 15.73 -6.17
CA ALA A 60 -1.19 15.26 -4.82
C ALA A 60 -2.31 16.03 -4.10
N SER A 61 -2.43 17.35 -4.34
CA SER A 61 -3.46 18.17 -3.70
C SER A 61 -4.85 17.88 -4.29
N THR A 62 -4.94 17.70 -5.60
CA THR A 62 -6.17 17.32 -6.31
C THR A 62 -6.63 15.93 -5.87
N PHE A 63 -5.69 14.99 -5.78
CA PHE A 63 -5.98 13.65 -5.30
C PHE A 63 -6.47 13.63 -3.85
N ALA A 64 -5.79 14.35 -2.96
CA ALA A 64 -6.19 14.48 -1.57
C ALA A 64 -7.60 15.10 -1.40
N ALA A 65 -7.95 16.12 -2.21
CA ALA A 65 -9.30 16.70 -2.20
C ALA A 65 -10.37 15.69 -2.66
N ARG A 66 -10.02 14.77 -3.57
CA ARG A 66 -10.92 13.68 -3.99
C ARG A 66 -11.13 12.68 -2.85
N VAL A 67 -10.07 12.31 -2.14
CA VAL A 67 -10.14 11.41 -0.97
C VAL A 67 -10.96 12.04 0.16
N ASP A 68 -10.78 13.33 0.40
CA ASP A 68 -11.54 14.11 1.38
C ASP A 68 -13.05 14.01 1.11
N ARG A 69 -13.45 14.25 -0.14
CA ARG A 69 -14.86 14.09 -0.56
C ARG A 69 -15.37 12.66 -0.43
N ALA A 70 -14.55 11.67 -0.81
CA ALA A 70 -14.95 10.27 -0.72
C ALA A 70 -15.18 9.85 0.74
N LEU A 71 -14.33 10.29 1.67
CA LEU A 71 -14.51 10.05 3.11
C LEU A 71 -15.77 10.74 3.64
N ALA A 72 -16.01 12.00 3.26
CA ALA A 72 -17.22 12.72 3.66
C ALA A 72 -18.50 11.99 3.20
N LEU A 73 -18.56 11.61 1.92
CA LEU A 73 -19.68 10.85 1.36
C LEU A 73 -19.86 9.48 2.03
N ALA A 74 -18.77 8.77 2.31
CA ALA A 74 -18.84 7.48 2.99
C ALA A 74 -19.41 7.62 4.41
N CYS A 75 -19.02 8.67 5.14
CA CYS A 75 -19.59 8.97 6.45
C CYS A 75 -21.09 9.31 6.37
N GLU A 76 -21.52 10.06 5.35
CA GLU A 76 -22.95 10.37 5.14
C GLU A 76 -23.77 9.12 4.84
N GLN A 77 -23.23 8.20 4.05
CA GLN A 77 -23.96 7.01 3.59
C GLN A 77 -23.93 5.85 4.58
N SER A 78 -22.82 5.67 5.28
CA SER A 78 -22.57 4.48 6.10
C SER A 78 -22.36 4.77 7.58
N GLY A 79 -22.43 6.04 7.98
CA GLY A 79 -22.14 6.46 9.35
C GLY A 79 -20.63 6.55 9.63
N GLU A 80 -20.22 6.12 10.81
CA GLU A 80 -18.81 6.27 11.24
C GLU A 80 -17.87 5.39 10.41
N ILE A 81 -16.87 6.01 9.79
CA ILE A 81 -15.75 5.35 9.12
C ILE A 81 -14.52 5.40 10.06
N HIS A 82 -13.88 4.25 10.27
CA HIS A 82 -12.72 4.12 11.16
C HIS A 82 -11.38 4.13 10.40
N GLY A 83 -11.38 3.78 9.13
CA GLY A 83 -10.17 3.74 8.33
C GLY A 83 -10.40 3.80 6.84
N VAL A 84 -9.37 4.20 6.10
CA VAL A 84 -9.32 4.17 4.64
C VAL A 84 -8.17 3.30 4.18
N VAL A 85 -8.42 2.46 3.18
CA VAL A 85 -7.46 1.49 2.65
C VAL A 85 -7.25 1.71 1.17
N PHE A 86 -5.99 1.82 0.76
CA PHE A 86 -5.54 1.87 -0.62
C PHE A 86 -4.77 0.61 -0.99
N PRO A 87 -4.92 0.06 -2.19
CA PRO A 87 -4.20 -1.13 -2.63
C PRO A 87 -2.70 -0.88 -2.80
N GLU A 88 -1.99 -1.94 -3.17
CA GLU A 88 -0.57 -1.90 -3.50
C GLU A 88 -0.27 -0.87 -4.59
N CYS A 89 0.86 -0.14 -4.46
CA CYS A 89 1.31 0.88 -5.41
C CYS A 89 0.27 1.96 -5.76
N ALA A 90 -0.77 2.13 -4.94
CA ALA A 90 -1.82 3.10 -5.20
C ALA A 90 -1.30 4.54 -5.17
N LEU A 91 -0.43 4.85 -4.23
CA LEU A 91 0.07 6.20 -4.00
C LEU A 91 1.58 6.28 -4.25
N ASN A 92 2.04 7.46 -4.67
CA ASN A 92 3.44 7.86 -4.48
C ASN A 92 3.59 8.57 -3.12
N VAL A 93 4.81 8.89 -2.74
CA VAL A 93 5.11 9.54 -1.45
C VAL A 93 4.37 10.89 -1.30
N GLU A 94 4.34 11.70 -2.34
CA GLU A 94 3.68 13.03 -2.29
C GLU A 94 2.17 12.90 -2.08
N GLN A 95 1.52 11.98 -2.81
CA GLN A 95 0.10 11.68 -2.64
C GLN A 95 -0.18 11.12 -1.26
N TYR A 96 0.67 10.21 -0.75
CA TYR A 96 0.56 9.65 0.58
C TYR A 96 0.58 10.76 1.65
N LEU A 97 1.56 11.66 1.62
CA LEU A 97 1.70 12.75 2.58
C LEU A 97 0.50 13.72 2.57
N ALA A 98 -0.10 13.93 1.41
CA ALA A 98 -1.29 14.75 1.28
C ALA A 98 -2.54 14.05 1.84
N VAL A 99 -2.72 12.76 1.53
CA VAL A 99 -3.84 11.94 2.01
C VAL A 99 -3.74 11.66 3.52
N GLU A 100 -2.55 11.50 4.06
CA GLU A 100 -2.31 11.32 5.50
C GLU A 100 -2.91 12.46 6.33
N LYS A 101 -2.77 13.70 5.86
CA LYS A 101 -3.37 14.89 6.51
C LYS A 101 -4.89 14.89 6.40
N VAL A 102 -5.43 14.37 5.31
CA VAL A 102 -6.88 14.17 5.15
C VAL A 102 -7.37 13.13 6.14
N ALA A 103 -6.74 11.97 6.20
CA ALA A 103 -7.10 10.91 7.13
C ALA A 103 -7.08 11.39 8.59
N TRP A 104 -6.04 12.15 8.97
CA TRP A 104 -5.97 12.74 10.30
C TRP A 104 -7.14 13.70 10.59
N ARG A 105 -7.50 14.58 9.64
CA ARG A 105 -8.63 15.52 9.81
C ARG A 105 -9.97 14.82 9.99
N HIS A 106 -10.18 13.72 9.27
CA HIS A 106 -11.38 12.89 9.41
C HIS A 106 -11.36 11.98 10.64
N GLY A 107 -10.23 11.92 11.37
CA GLY A 107 -10.08 11.05 12.52
C GLY A 107 -10.10 9.57 12.17
N VAL A 108 -9.49 9.19 11.03
CA VAL A 108 -9.47 7.81 10.53
C VAL A 108 -8.06 7.27 10.42
N LEU A 109 -7.92 5.96 10.56
CA LEU A 109 -6.73 5.18 10.23
C LEU A 109 -6.48 5.22 8.72
N LEU A 110 -5.23 5.38 8.29
CA LEU A 110 -4.83 5.23 6.89
C LEU A 110 -3.97 3.98 6.73
N ILE A 111 -4.35 3.11 5.80
CA ILE A 111 -3.56 1.97 5.33
C ILE A 111 -3.34 2.15 3.83
N ALA A 112 -2.11 2.30 3.40
CA ALA A 112 -1.84 2.61 2.00
C ALA A 112 -0.65 1.84 1.43
N GLY A 113 -0.82 1.26 0.25
CA GLY A 113 0.27 0.78 -0.59
C GLY A 113 0.96 1.96 -1.28
N VAL A 114 2.19 2.23 -0.90
CA VAL A 114 2.99 3.35 -1.38
C VAL A 114 4.16 2.86 -2.21
N GLN A 115 4.31 3.46 -3.38
CA GLN A 115 5.46 3.25 -4.23
C GLN A 115 6.48 4.36 -4.00
N GLU A 116 7.66 4.00 -3.54
CA GLU A 116 8.79 4.91 -3.36
C GLU A 116 9.77 4.73 -4.52
N SER A 117 10.23 5.85 -5.08
CA SER A 117 11.33 5.86 -6.05
C SER A 117 12.64 6.01 -5.29
N GLY A 118 13.55 5.08 -5.48
CA GLY A 118 14.88 5.12 -4.87
C GLY A 118 15.98 5.39 -5.89
N PRO A 119 17.18 5.80 -5.45
CA PRO A 119 18.31 6.06 -6.35
C PRO A 119 18.87 4.80 -7.03
N LYS A 120 18.64 3.63 -6.45
CA LYS A 120 19.10 2.34 -6.98
C LYS A 120 17.94 1.39 -7.27
N TRP A 121 16.94 1.34 -6.36
CA TRP A 121 15.77 0.47 -6.45
C TRP A 121 14.50 1.24 -6.11
N GLY A 122 13.40 0.85 -6.72
CA GLY A 122 12.10 1.19 -6.19
C GLY A 122 11.82 0.47 -4.87
N ARG A 123 10.87 0.95 -4.13
CA ARG A 123 10.34 0.31 -2.92
C ARG A 123 8.83 0.25 -3.00
N ASN A 124 8.30 -0.87 -2.57
CA ASN A 124 6.88 -1.07 -2.44
C ASN A 124 6.60 -1.32 -0.96
N VAL A 125 5.86 -0.41 -0.34
CA VAL A 125 5.67 -0.38 1.10
C VAL A 125 4.20 -0.21 1.44
N VAL A 126 3.69 -0.97 2.40
CA VAL A 126 2.46 -0.61 3.08
C VAL A 126 2.79 0.31 4.24
N ILE A 127 2.15 1.48 4.26
CA ILE A 127 2.26 2.42 5.37
C ILE A 127 0.93 2.46 6.12
N VAL A 128 1.03 2.25 7.42
CA VAL A 128 -0.10 2.35 8.36
C VAL A 128 0.09 3.60 9.20
N GLN A 129 -0.90 4.49 9.17
CA GLN A 129 -0.94 5.71 9.95
C GLN A 129 -2.16 5.69 10.87
N PRO A 130 -1.99 5.33 12.17
CA PRO A 130 -3.10 5.21 13.10
C PRO A 130 -3.52 6.53 13.76
N LEU A 131 -2.74 7.60 13.63
CA LEU A 131 -2.88 8.81 14.44
C LEU A 131 -4.29 9.40 14.41
N GLY A 132 -4.94 9.46 13.25
CA GLY A 132 -6.29 9.98 13.11
C GLY A 132 -7.31 9.21 13.95
N LEU A 133 -7.16 7.90 14.09
CA LEU A 133 -8.06 7.05 14.87
C LEU A 133 -7.81 7.14 16.37
N ILE A 134 -6.56 7.29 16.81
CA ILE A 134 -6.19 7.33 18.23
C ILE A 134 -6.29 8.72 18.85
N GLU A 135 -6.25 9.77 18.06
CA GLU A 135 -6.34 11.15 18.51
C GLU A 135 -7.58 11.85 17.97
N LYS A 136 -8.23 12.66 18.82
CA LYS A 136 -9.31 13.54 18.34
C LYS A 136 -8.73 14.64 17.47
N SER A 137 -9.32 14.84 16.30
CA SER A 137 -8.95 15.90 15.34
C SER A 137 -9.10 17.33 15.87
N ASP A 138 -9.80 17.51 17.00
CA ASP A 138 -10.03 18.82 17.63
C ASP A 138 -8.77 19.46 18.24
N LYS A 139 -7.73 18.67 18.49
CA LYS A 139 -6.43 19.19 18.89
C LYS A 139 -5.72 19.70 17.65
N ARG A 140 -5.79 21.01 17.40
CA ARG A 140 -5.07 21.68 16.30
C ARG A 140 -3.61 21.97 16.70
N PRO A 141 -2.67 21.00 16.53
CA PRO A 141 -1.26 21.32 16.67
C PRO A 141 -0.88 22.33 15.60
N ASN A 142 0.16 23.11 15.82
CA ASN A 142 0.73 23.89 14.74
C ASN A 142 1.25 22.93 13.64
N LYS A 143 1.43 23.44 12.40
CA LYS A 143 1.78 22.61 11.25
C LYS A 143 3.02 21.72 11.49
N LYS A 144 4.08 22.27 12.11
CA LYS A 144 5.31 21.52 12.43
C LYS A 144 5.05 20.41 13.44
N GLY A 145 4.28 20.68 14.48
CA GLY A 145 3.94 19.67 15.48
C GLY A 145 3.12 18.52 14.91
N LEU A 146 2.19 18.82 13.99
CA LEU A 146 1.42 17.77 13.30
C LEU A 146 2.31 16.92 12.39
N ASP A 147 3.14 17.55 11.54
CA ASP A 147 4.00 16.82 10.60
C ASP A 147 4.95 15.88 11.36
N SER A 148 5.58 16.33 12.46
CA SER A 148 6.44 15.49 13.30
C SER A 148 5.69 14.33 13.95
N ARG A 149 4.46 14.54 14.44
CA ARG A 149 3.66 13.47 15.05
C ARG A 149 3.20 12.44 14.01
N LEU A 150 2.80 12.88 12.82
CA LEU A 150 2.47 11.97 11.72
C LEU A 150 3.69 11.12 11.35
N GLU A 151 4.87 11.72 11.25
CA GLU A 151 6.10 11.01 10.92
C GLU A 151 6.46 9.95 11.97
N THR A 152 6.39 10.27 13.26
CA THR A 152 6.76 9.35 14.34
C THR A 152 5.76 8.22 14.57
N THR A 153 4.53 8.35 14.07
CA THR A 153 3.48 7.33 14.22
C THR A 153 3.30 6.44 13.00
N ARG A 154 3.98 6.73 11.90
CA ARG A 154 3.95 5.88 10.69
C ARG A 154 4.61 4.53 10.95
N LEU A 155 3.94 3.49 10.53
CA LEU A 155 4.47 2.12 10.54
C LEU A 155 4.60 1.68 9.09
N GLY A 156 5.81 1.60 8.60
CA GLY A 156 6.12 1.12 7.25
C GLY A 156 6.48 -0.36 7.28
N GLN A 157 6.03 -1.10 6.29
CA GLN A 157 6.40 -2.49 6.07
C GLN A 157 6.67 -2.70 4.58
N TYR A 158 7.89 -3.03 4.23
CA TYR A 158 8.28 -3.27 2.84
C TYR A 158 7.76 -4.61 2.36
N LYS A 159 7.46 -4.68 1.06
CA LYS A 159 7.11 -5.93 0.38
C LYS A 159 8.28 -6.90 0.44
N HIS A 160 7.99 -8.17 0.78
CA HIS A 160 9.01 -9.20 0.99
C HIS A 160 9.38 -9.95 -0.29
N HIS A 161 8.47 -10.01 -1.26
CA HIS A 161 8.65 -10.81 -2.46
C HIS A 161 8.40 -9.98 -3.71
N ARG A 162 9.29 -10.10 -4.69
CA ARG A 162 9.08 -9.51 -6.01
C ARG A 162 8.00 -10.26 -6.75
N TRP A 163 7.11 -9.53 -7.37
CA TRP A 163 6.19 -10.12 -8.34
C TRP A 163 6.96 -10.52 -9.60
N CYS A 164 6.74 -11.76 -10.06
CA CYS A 164 7.33 -12.30 -11.27
C CYS A 164 6.23 -12.54 -12.29
N LEU A 165 6.28 -11.82 -13.40
CA LEU A 165 5.41 -12.03 -14.54
C LEU A 165 6.00 -13.09 -15.47
N ASP A 166 5.30 -14.20 -15.63
CA ASP A 166 5.58 -15.20 -16.62
C ASP A 166 4.89 -14.89 -17.97
N ARG A 167 5.17 -15.73 -18.99
CA ARG A 167 4.56 -15.55 -20.31
C ARG A 167 3.03 -15.55 -20.30
N PRO A 168 2.34 -16.52 -19.66
CA PRO A 168 0.89 -16.51 -19.54
C PRO A 168 0.35 -15.19 -18.95
N GLN A 169 0.94 -14.70 -17.89
CA GLN A 169 0.52 -13.45 -17.22
C GLN A 169 0.78 -12.23 -18.10
N ILE A 170 1.94 -12.14 -18.76
CA ILE A 170 2.26 -11.05 -19.70
C ILE A 170 1.22 -10.97 -20.82
N LEU A 171 0.80 -12.11 -21.36
CA LEU A 171 -0.21 -12.18 -22.41
C LEU A 171 -1.62 -11.89 -21.86
N GLN A 172 -1.95 -12.46 -20.70
CA GLN A 172 -3.25 -12.25 -20.04
C GLN A 172 -3.50 -10.78 -19.69
N TYR A 173 -2.45 -10.08 -19.27
CA TYR A 173 -2.51 -8.66 -18.92
C TYR A 173 -2.23 -7.72 -20.09
N GLU A 174 -2.12 -8.26 -21.32
CA GLU A 174 -1.85 -7.50 -22.56
C GLU A 174 -0.55 -6.69 -22.51
N LEU A 175 0.45 -7.15 -21.74
CA LEU A 175 1.72 -6.46 -21.54
C LEU A 175 2.76 -6.76 -22.61
N GLY A 176 2.48 -7.64 -23.59
CA GLY A 176 3.45 -8.09 -24.59
C GLY A 176 4.06 -7.00 -25.49
N GLY A 177 3.38 -5.85 -25.60
CA GLY A 177 3.92 -4.64 -26.27
C GLY A 177 4.89 -3.82 -25.41
N ARG A 178 5.05 -4.15 -24.14
CA ARG A 178 5.88 -3.44 -23.18
C ARG A 178 6.93 -4.32 -22.50
N LEU A 179 6.59 -5.57 -22.25
CA LEU A 179 7.45 -6.54 -21.58
C LEU A 179 7.72 -7.72 -22.51
N PRO A 180 8.95 -8.28 -22.52
CA PRO A 180 9.30 -9.40 -23.37
C PRO A 180 8.64 -10.70 -22.87
N ALA A 181 7.63 -11.19 -23.57
CA ALA A 181 6.92 -12.43 -23.21
C ALA A 181 7.79 -13.71 -23.31
N SER A 182 9.01 -13.62 -23.84
CA SER A 182 9.97 -14.72 -23.89
C SER A 182 10.77 -14.92 -22.60
N ARG A 183 10.65 -14.03 -21.62
CA ARG A 183 11.41 -14.04 -20.37
C ARG A 183 10.49 -13.81 -19.18
N HIS A 184 10.94 -14.18 -17.99
CA HIS A 184 10.34 -13.77 -16.73
C HIS A 184 10.70 -12.31 -16.47
N CYS A 185 9.68 -11.50 -16.12
CA CYS A 185 9.85 -10.09 -15.80
C CYS A 185 9.61 -9.89 -14.30
N TRP A 186 10.66 -9.56 -13.57
CA TRP A 186 10.64 -9.39 -12.13
C TRP A 186 10.36 -7.94 -11.75
N GLU A 187 9.58 -7.73 -10.73
CA GLU A 187 9.35 -6.40 -10.15
C GLU A 187 10.67 -5.77 -9.68
N PHE A 188 10.88 -4.51 -10.04
CA PHE A 188 12.11 -3.76 -9.72
C PHE A 188 11.98 -3.05 -8.37
N ILE A 189 12.03 -3.82 -7.30
CA ILE A 189 11.95 -3.31 -5.91
C ILE A 189 13.05 -3.90 -5.05
N ASP A 190 13.39 -3.16 -3.98
CA ASP A 190 14.22 -3.63 -2.89
C ASP A 190 13.40 -4.55 -1.96
N ILE A 191 14.00 -5.67 -1.56
CA ILE A 191 13.40 -6.67 -0.66
C ILE A 191 14.34 -7.05 0.50
N GLU A 192 15.33 -6.22 0.80
CA GLU A 192 16.33 -6.53 1.84
C GLU A 192 15.71 -6.49 3.24
N GLN A 193 14.80 -5.57 3.51
CA GLN A 193 14.11 -5.48 4.79
C GLN A 193 12.86 -6.34 4.80
N ARG A 194 12.77 -7.24 5.80
CA ARG A 194 11.63 -8.13 5.99
C ARG A 194 11.10 -7.98 7.41
N GLU A 195 10.06 -7.18 7.54
CA GLU A 195 9.41 -6.89 8.81
C GLU A 195 7.92 -7.16 8.68
N LEU A 196 7.32 -7.70 9.73
CA LEU A 196 5.88 -7.85 9.87
C LEU A 196 5.40 -7.05 11.07
N ASN A 197 4.56 -6.06 10.83
CA ASN A 197 3.98 -5.22 11.85
C ASN A 197 2.62 -5.79 12.28
N PHE A 198 2.50 -6.07 13.59
CA PHE A 198 1.23 -6.43 14.21
C PHE A 198 0.76 -5.28 15.09
N LEU A 199 -0.48 -4.89 14.90
CA LEU A 199 -1.10 -3.79 15.63
C LEU A 199 -2.30 -4.29 16.40
N SER A 200 -2.54 -3.69 17.57
CA SER A 200 -3.73 -3.91 18.36
C SER A 200 -4.54 -2.62 18.48
N LEU A 201 -5.83 -2.74 18.25
CA LEU A 201 -6.81 -1.67 18.45
C LEU A 201 -7.80 -2.14 19.52
N GLY A 202 -7.61 -1.66 20.74
CA GLY A 202 -8.36 -2.18 21.91
C GLY A 202 -8.03 -3.63 22.22
N ASP A 203 -8.92 -4.26 22.97
CA ASP A 203 -8.73 -5.63 23.47
C ASP A 203 -9.27 -6.70 22.52
N TRP A 204 -9.93 -6.30 21.44
CA TRP A 204 -10.70 -7.20 20.58
C TRP A 204 -10.12 -7.37 19.16
N LEU A 205 -9.31 -6.42 18.68
CA LEU A 205 -8.79 -6.41 17.30
C LEU A 205 -7.26 -6.38 17.31
N SER A 206 -6.65 -7.46 16.88
CA SER A 206 -5.25 -7.50 16.45
C SER A 206 -5.18 -7.72 14.95
N TRP A 207 -4.28 -7.05 14.26
CA TRP A 207 -4.22 -7.13 12.82
C TRP A 207 -2.82 -6.87 12.26
N CYS A 208 -2.61 -7.29 11.02
CA CYS A 208 -1.42 -7.00 10.23
C CYS A 208 -1.81 -6.66 8.79
N ALA A 209 -0.90 -6.02 8.05
CA ALA A 209 -1.07 -5.75 6.63
C ALA A 209 -0.07 -6.55 5.80
N LEU A 210 -0.48 -7.01 4.62
CA LEU A 210 0.35 -7.71 3.66
C LEU A 210 0.27 -7.06 2.28
N VAL A 211 1.38 -7.10 1.55
CA VAL A 211 1.47 -6.54 0.21
C VAL A 211 1.46 -7.66 -0.82
N CYS A 212 0.36 -7.77 -1.57
CA CYS A 212 0.19 -8.58 -2.79
C CYS A 212 0.82 -9.98 -2.72
N GLU A 213 2.00 -10.15 -3.32
CA GLU A 213 2.73 -11.41 -3.42
C GLU A 213 3.04 -12.03 -2.04
N ASP A 214 3.17 -11.20 -1.00
CA ASP A 214 3.44 -11.69 0.36
C ASP A 214 2.26 -12.51 0.92
N LEU A 215 1.03 -12.26 0.45
CA LEU A 215 -0.12 -13.08 0.79
C LEU A 215 -0.09 -14.45 0.10
N ALA A 216 0.46 -14.51 -1.11
CA ALA A 216 0.52 -15.73 -1.92
C ALA A 216 1.67 -16.67 -1.52
N ARG A 217 2.67 -16.16 -0.81
CA ARG A 217 3.83 -16.91 -0.38
C ARG A 217 3.65 -17.49 1.03
N GLN A 218 3.99 -18.76 1.18
CA GLN A 218 3.89 -19.40 2.51
C GLN A 218 5.01 -18.96 3.44
N ASP A 219 6.24 -18.89 2.94
CA ASP A 219 7.45 -18.64 3.71
C ASP A 219 7.93 -17.17 3.54
N PRO A 220 8.29 -16.47 4.61
CA PRO A 220 8.12 -16.81 6.04
C PRO A 220 6.77 -16.33 6.62
N THR A 221 5.98 -15.60 5.86
CA THR A 221 4.86 -14.78 6.33
C THR A 221 3.74 -15.61 6.95
N ALA A 222 3.36 -16.71 6.29
CA ALA A 222 2.23 -17.51 6.75
C ALA A 222 2.46 -18.18 8.10
N GLU A 223 3.68 -18.63 8.39
CA GLU A 223 4.03 -19.25 9.68
C GLU A 223 3.99 -18.23 10.83
N ILE A 224 4.52 -17.02 10.57
CA ILE A 224 4.51 -15.94 11.56
C ILE A 224 3.07 -15.52 11.87
N ILE A 225 2.23 -15.34 10.83
CA ILE A 225 0.82 -14.98 11.01
C ILE A 225 0.06 -16.05 11.81
N ARG A 226 0.27 -17.33 11.49
CA ARG A 226 -0.36 -18.41 12.24
C ARG A 226 0.09 -18.45 13.70
N SER A 227 1.36 -18.16 13.97
CA SER A 227 1.92 -18.16 15.31
C SER A 227 1.42 -16.99 16.16
N VAL A 228 1.27 -15.81 15.57
CA VAL A 228 0.76 -14.61 16.26
C VAL A 228 -0.77 -14.64 16.36
N GLY A 229 -1.46 -15.15 15.34
CA GLY A 229 -2.91 -15.29 15.31
C GLY A 229 -3.67 -13.96 15.31
N PRO A 230 -3.37 -13.01 14.41
CA PRO A 230 -4.15 -11.77 14.34
C PRO A 230 -5.59 -12.06 13.96
N SER A 231 -6.53 -11.28 14.51
CA SER A 231 -7.97 -11.42 14.20
C SER A 231 -8.34 -10.87 12.81
N LEU A 232 -7.48 -10.03 12.21
CA LEU A 232 -7.67 -9.48 10.87
C LEU A 232 -6.35 -9.42 10.10
N VAL A 233 -6.38 -9.80 8.83
CA VAL A 233 -5.29 -9.58 7.88
C VAL A 233 -5.79 -8.67 6.77
N VAL A 234 -5.17 -7.50 6.60
CA VAL A 234 -5.48 -6.55 5.54
C VAL A 234 -4.51 -6.79 4.38
N ALA A 235 -4.98 -7.40 3.32
CA ALA A 235 -4.19 -7.62 2.11
C ALA A 235 -4.36 -6.47 1.11
N LEU A 236 -3.26 -5.97 0.58
CA LEU A 236 -3.23 -4.93 -0.44
C LEU A 236 -2.82 -5.54 -1.79
N PRO A 237 -3.76 -6.14 -2.55
CA PRO A 237 -3.43 -6.74 -3.83
C PRO A 237 -3.19 -5.66 -4.90
N PHE A 238 -2.30 -5.97 -5.83
CA PHE A 238 -2.19 -5.24 -7.08
C PHE A 238 -3.28 -5.75 -8.04
N ARG A 239 -4.27 -4.93 -8.34
CA ARG A 239 -5.42 -5.37 -9.14
C ARG A 239 -5.46 -4.66 -10.48
N ALA A 240 -5.02 -5.34 -11.54
CA ALA A 240 -5.33 -4.95 -12.90
C ALA A 240 -6.77 -5.40 -13.24
N ARG A 241 -7.65 -4.46 -13.60
CA ARG A 241 -8.88 -4.81 -14.31
C ARG A 241 -8.48 -5.07 -15.77
N VAL A 242 -8.41 -6.33 -16.15
CA VAL A 242 -8.36 -6.67 -17.58
C VAL A 242 -9.73 -6.34 -18.16
N HIS A 243 -9.82 -5.29 -18.97
CA HIS A 243 -10.98 -5.05 -19.80
C HIS A 243 -11.08 -6.19 -20.82
N ARG A 244 -11.90 -7.19 -20.54
CA ARG A 244 -12.37 -8.08 -21.60
C ARG A 244 -13.15 -7.20 -22.58
N ARG A 245 -12.55 -6.83 -23.71
CA ARG A 245 -13.32 -6.36 -24.86
C ARG A 245 -14.32 -7.49 -25.16
N ARG A 246 -15.62 -7.22 -24.97
CA ARG A 246 -16.63 -8.09 -25.56
C ARG A 246 -16.39 -8.01 -27.07
N ALA A 247 -15.99 -9.11 -27.66
CA ALA A 247 -16.02 -9.26 -29.10
C ALA A 247 -17.47 -9.05 -29.52
N SER A 248 -17.73 -7.95 -30.21
CA SER A 248 -18.98 -7.67 -30.94
C SER A 248 -19.04 -8.52 -32.18
#